data_86c5abc531233e6c23ad47daf06d6bf3
#
_entry.id   86c5abc531233e6c23ad47daf06d6bf3
#
_cell.length_a   1.000
_cell.length_b   1.000
_cell.length_c   1.000
_cell.angle_alpha   90.00
_cell.angle_beta   90.00
_cell.angle_gamma   90.00
#
_symmetry.space_group_name_H-M   'P 1'
#
loop_
_entity.id
_entity.type
_entity.pdbx_description
1 polymer ?
#
loop_
_entity_poly.entity_id
_entity_poly.type
_entity_poly.pdbx_seq_one_letter_code
_entity_poly.pdbx_strand_id
1 'polypeptide(L)'
;MVTLVRAPMAPPRAWDTDPCQEAVLADRSAVLRVLGGPGTGKTTLAARIVAERVATGEITPDACLVLAPTRRAADRVRDLVTTQVSGTHSGPLARTPHSFAFGVLRRQAAQRGEPLPRLISGPEQDVILRELLMGYAAEPALSPTWPEALGEALATRTFRGELRDLLMRAVELGLDVDGLQSLGHRHGRPEWVAAAQVLEDYDRVTALGSPGALDPAWLLGSVATALASDAGLAQSVRADLRLVIVDDAQELTPAGADLVRSLCVEGVDLVLLGDPDVATQTFRGAEPHLMTSGWQGATWVADHLRRRHLVAGLHSHPRAVSDSSTAGSA
;
A
#
# COMPACT_ATOMS: atom_id res chain seq x y z
N MET A 1 -12.84 10.11 -43.91
CA MET A 1 -12.50 8.87 -43.20
C MET A 1 -11.16 9.10 -42.52
N VAL A 2 -11.12 9.21 -41.18
CA VAL A 2 -9.88 9.43 -40.45
C VAL A 2 -9.27 8.07 -40.14
N THR A 3 -8.11 7.77 -40.71
CA THR A 3 -7.38 6.54 -40.45
C THR A 3 -6.44 6.78 -39.27
N LEU A 4 -6.71 6.11 -38.15
CA LEU A 4 -5.80 6.10 -37.00
C LEU A 4 -4.58 5.24 -37.34
N VAL A 5 -3.44 5.89 -37.60
CA VAL A 5 -2.16 5.21 -37.79
C VAL A 5 -1.50 5.12 -36.44
N ARG A 6 -1.30 3.90 -35.94
CA ARG A 6 -0.53 3.66 -34.73
C ARG A 6 0.92 4.08 -35.00
N ALA A 7 1.45 5.02 -34.23
CA ALA A 7 2.87 5.38 -34.34
C ALA A 7 3.73 4.10 -34.18
N PRO A 8 4.78 3.92 -35.00
CA PRO A 8 5.67 2.79 -34.83
C PRO A 8 6.27 2.82 -33.43
N MET A 9 6.11 1.72 -32.71
CA MET A 9 6.69 1.56 -31.39
C MET A 9 8.23 1.66 -31.54
N ALA A 10 8.84 2.59 -30.82
CA ALA A 10 10.30 2.67 -30.80
C ALA A 10 10.88 1.31 -30.38
N PRO A 11 11.95 0.83 -31.03
CA PRO A 11 12.57 -0.42 -30.63
C PRO A 11 12.93 -0.37 -29.14
N PRO A 12 12.78 -1.48 -28.41
CA PRO A 12 13.11 -1.51 -27.01
C PRO A 12 14.55 -1.03 -26.84
N ARG A 13 14.72 0.01 -26.03
CA ARG A 13 16.04 0.59 -25.79
C ARG A 13 16.91 -0.50 -25.16
N ALA A 14 18.06 -0.79 -25.77
CA ALA A 14 19.04 -1.69 -25.16
C ALA A 14 19.39 -1.13 -23.77
N TRP A 15 19.11 -1.91 -22.74
CA TRP A 15 19.39 -1.54 -21.37
C TRP A 15 20.79 -2.02 -21.02
N ASP A 16 21.74 -1.11 -20.79
CA ASP A 16 22.95 -1.51 -20.10
C ASP A 16 22.61 -1.82 -18.64
N THR A 17 22.64 -3.03 -18.21
CA THR A 17 22.55 -3.43 -16.81
C THR A 17 23.87 -3.13 -16.11
N ASP A 18 23.79 -2.69 -14.87
CA ASP A 18 24.93 -2.78 -13.98
C ASP A 18 24.95 -4.15 -13.27
N PRO A 19 26.09 -4.55 -12.70
CA PRO A 19 26.21 -5.86 -12.03
C PRO A 19 25.20 -6.08 -10.91
N CYS A 20 24.78 -5.01 -10.20
CA CYS A 20 23.78 -5.11 -9.14
C CYS A 20 22.40 -5.44 -9.71
N GLN A 21 22.02 -4.81 -10.84
CA GLN A 21 20.76 -5.13 -11.52
C GLN A 21 20.76 -6.55 -12.08
N GLU A 22 21.90 -7.03 -12.59
CA GLU A 22 22.04 -8.41 -13.06
C GLU A 22 21.90 -9.42 -11.92
N ALA A 23 22.49 -9.14 -10.76
CA ALA A 23 22.33 -9.96 -9.57
C ALA A 23 20.87 -10.04 -9.13
N VAL A 24 20.14 -8.91 -9.12
CA VAL A 24 18.70 -8.87 -8.81
C VAL A 24 17.87 -9.67 -9.81
N LEU A 25 18.18 -9.58 -11.11
CA LEU A 25 17.47 -10.33 -12.16
C LEU A 25 17.71 -11.85 -12.04
N ALA A 26 18.86 -12.26 -11.57
CA ALA A 26 19.22 -13.68 -11.36
C ALA A 26 18.71 -14.24 -10.04
N ASP A 27 18.35 -13.38 -9.06
CA ASP A 27 17.91 -13.81 -7.73
C ASP A 27 16.53 -14.46 -7.78
N ARG A 28 16.35 -15.55 -7.03
CA ARG A 28 15.12 -16.34 -6.90
C ARG A 28 14.77 -16.58 -5.44
N SER A 29 15.20 -15.67 -4.55
CA SER A 29 14.83 -15.73 -3.15
C SER A 29 13.32 -15.52 -2.99
N ALA A 30 12.72 -16.24 -2.06
CA ALA A 30 11.27 -16.10 -1.77
C ALA A 30 10.90 -14.67 -1.36
N VAL A 31 11.83 -13.96 -0.70
CA VAL A 31 11.68 -12.52 -0.40
C VAL A 31 12.96 -11.79 -0.73
N LEU A 32 12.93 -10.93 -1.71
CA LEU A 32 14.05 -10.11 -2.16
C LEU A 32 13.79 -8.63 -1.86
N ARG A 33 14.76 -7.96 -1.25
CA ARG A 33 14.72 -6.51 -1.00
C ARG A 33 15.78 -5.81 -1.81
N VAL A 34 15.37 -4.79 -2.56
CA VAL A 34 16.25 -4.01 -3.42
C VAL A 34 16.21 -2.55 -2.99
N LEU A 35 17.34 -2.09 -2.46
CA LEU A 35 17.50 -0.70 -2.04
C LEU A 35 18.14 0.12 -3.16
N GLY A 36 17.64 1.32 -3.37
CA GLY A 36 18.21 2.21 -4.38
C GLY A 36 17.67 3.63 -4.25
N GLY A 37 18.56 4.61 -4.35
CA GLY A 37 18.21 6.02 -4.27
C GLY A 37 17.28 6.49 -5.41
N PRO A 38 16.83 7.74 -5.37
CA PRO A 38 16.05 8.32 -6.46
C PRO A 38 16.81 8.28 -7.79
N GLY A 39 16.11 7.89 -8.87
CA GLY A 39 16.69 7.86 -10.22
C GLY A 39 17.62 6.66 -10.52
N THR A 40 17.73 5.67 -9.63
CA THR A 40 18.54 4.45 -9.84
C THR A 40 17.88 3.41 -10.73
N GLY A 41 16.64 3.65 -11.15
CA GLY A 41 15.93 2.75 -12.07
C GLY A 41 15.10 1.65 -11.41
N LYS A 42 14.75 1.76 -10.11
CA LYS A 42 13.94 0.76 -9.39
C LYS A 42 12.67 0.34 -10.14
N THR A 43 11.84 1.31 -10.53
CA THR A 43 10.60 1.05 -11.29
C THR A 43 10.88 0.36 -12.64
N THR A 44 11.96 0.71 -13.29
CA THR A 44 12.40 0.05 -14.54
C THR A 44 12.85 -1.39 -14.27
N LEU A 45 13.54 -1.59 -13.16
CA LEU A 45 13.99 -2.92 -12.72
C LEU A 45 12.78 -3.81 -12.36
N ALA A 46 11.73 -3.25 -11.70
CA ALA A 46 10.48 -3.97 -11.48
C ALA A 46 9.88 -4.53 -12.79
N ALA A 47 9.79 -3.70 -13.83
CA ALA A 47 9.31 -4.13 -15.13
C ALA A 47 10.22 -5.18 -15.79
N ARG A 48 11.53 -5.08 -15.60
CA ARG A 48 12.49 -6.04 -16.13
C ARG A 48 12.43 -7.40 -15.43
N ILE A 49 12.26 -7.43 -14.11
CA ILE A 49 12.07 -8.68 -13.37
C ILE A 49 10.87 -9.45 -13.94
N VAL A 50 9.74 -8.77 -14.17
CA VAL A 50 8.56 -9.39 -14.80
C VAL A 50 8.92 -9.89 -16.20
N ALA A 51 9.51 -9.04 -17.03
CA ALA A 51 9.83 -9.38 -18.42
C ALA A 51 10.81 -10.57 -18.52
N GLU A 52 11.83 -10.59 -17.68
CA GLU A 52 12.84 -11.68 -17.64
C GLU A 52 12.19 -13.01 -17.26
N ARG A 53 11.42 -13.04 -16.16
CA ARG A 53 10.77 -14.27 -15.70
C ARG A 53 9.70 -14.79 -16.66
N VAL A 54 9.04 -13.90 -17.38
CA VAL A 54 8.11 -14.29 -18.46
C VAL A 54 8.85 -14.79 -19.68
N ALA A 55 9.95 -14.13 -20.09
CA ALA A 55 10.75 -14.52 -21.26
C ALA A 55 11.43 -15.88 -21.07
N THR A 56 11.85 -16.19 -19.85
CA THR A 56 12.43 -17.51 -19.49
C THR A 56 11.38 -18.60 -19.35
N GLY A 57 10.09 -18.27 -19.39
CA GLY A 57 9.00 -19.22 -19.21
C GLY A 57 8.79 -19.69 -17.77
N GLU A 58 9.44 -19.05 -16.78
CA GLU A 58 9.24 -19.37 -15.36
C GLU A 58 7.81 -19.09 -14.90
N ILE A 59 7.24 -18.00 -15.38
CA ILE A 59 5.90 -17.56 -15.01
C ILE A 59 5.16 -17.00 -16.23
N THR A 60 3.82 -17.03 -16.16
CA THR A 60 2.98 -16.34 -17.14
C THR A 60 2.80 -14.87 -16.73
N PRO A 61 2.47 -13.96 -17.67
CA PRO A 61 2.17 -12.57 -17.33
C PRO A 61 1.06 -12.44 -16.26
N ASP A 62 0.02 -13.27 -16.32
CA ASP A 62 -1.09 -13.24 -15.36
C ASP A 62 -0.70 -13.72 -13.95
N ALA A 63 0.46 -14.39 -13.82
CA ALA A 63 0.99 -14.82 -12.53
C ALA A 63 1.79 -13.73 -11.79
N CYS A 64 1.87 -12.52 -12.35
CA CYS A 64 2.56 -11.39 -11.77
C CYS A 64 1.60 -10.33 -11.25
N LEU A 65 1.92 -9.77 -10.09
CA LEU A 65 1.26 -8.59 -9.55
C LEU A 65 2.32 -7.55 -9.17
N VAL A 66 2.26 -6.36 -9.77
CA VAL A 66 3.08 -5.24 -9.35
C VAL A 66 2.21 -4.22 -8.62
N LEU A 67 2.55 -3.94 -7.37
CA LEU A 67 1.88 -2.94 -6.55
C LEU A 67 2.70 -1.65 -6.55
N ALA A 68 2.05 -0.53 -6.83
CA ALA A 68 2.67 0.80 -6.84
C ALA A 68 1.84 1.78 -5.99
N PRO A 69 2.46 2.78 -5.34
CA PRO A 69 1.77 3.61 -4.33
C PRO A 69 0.68 4.50 -4.91
N THR A 70 0.76 4.85 -6.19
CA THR A 70 -0.21 5.73 -6.85
C THR A 70 -0.67 5.16 -8.19
N ARG A 71 -1.84 5.60 -8.66
CA ARG A 71 -2.35 5.24 -10.00
C ARG A 71 -1.35 5.60 -11.09
N ARG A 72 -0.74 6.80 -11.01
CA ARG A 72 0.25 7.25 -12.00
C ARG A 72 1.51 6.38 -11.98
N ALA A 73 1.98 5.95 -10.81
CA ALA A 73 3.09 5.01 -10.70
C ALA A 73 2.73 3.64 -11.31
N ALA A 74 1.54 3.12 -11.00
CA ALA A 74 1.04 1.87 -11.58
C ALA A 74 0.91 1.93 -13.10
N ASP A 75 0.40 3.04 -13.64
CA ASP A 75 0.30 3.25 -15.10
C ASP A 75 1.69 3.24 -15.74
N ARG A 76 2.66 3.93 -15.15
CA ARG A 76 4.05 3.94 -15.62
C ARG A 76 4.68 2.55 -15.64
N VAL A 77 4.49 1.76 -14.56
CA VAL A 77 4.99 0.38 -14.53
C VAL A 77 4.32 -0.45 -15.62
N ARG A 78 3.01 -0.30 -15.80
CA ARG A 78 2.24 -1.01 -16.84
C ARG A 78 2.77 -0.71 -18.23
N ASP A 79 3.02 0.55 -18.54
CA ASP A 79 3.58 0.96 -19.83
C ASP A 79 4.97 0.33 -20.05
N LEU A 80 5.83 0.34 -19.01
CA LEU A 80 7.14 -0.29 -19.08
C LEU A 80 7.07 -1.81 -19.29
N VAL A 81 6.19 -2.50 -18.58
CA VAL A 81 5.99 -3.95 -18.75
C VAL A 81 5.43 -4.26 -20.14
N THR A 82 4.41 -3.54 -20.60
CA THR A 82 3.78 -3.76 -21.90
C THR A 82 4.75 -3.58 -23.07
N THR A 83 5.80 -2.75 -22.93
CA THR A 83 6.83 -2.60 -23.95
C THR A 83 7.83 -3.78 -23.99
N GLN A 84 7.90 -4.58 -22.94
CA GLN A 84 8.91 -5.64 -22.78
C GLN A 84 8.32 -7.04 -22.82
N VAL A 85 7.06 -7.20 -22.42
CA VAL A 85 6.36 -8.49 -22.40
C VAL A 85 5.50 -8.63 -23.63
N SER A 86 5.80 -9.66 -24.44
CA SER A 86 4.97 -10.02 -25.58
C SER A 86 3.84 -10.95 -25.14
N GLY A 87 2.63 -10.70 -25.64
CA GLY A 87 1.47 -11.56 -25.38
C GLY A 87 0.26 -10.79 -24.84
N THR A 88 -0.87 -11.50 -24.74
CA THR A 88 -2.09 -10.97 -24.13
C THR A 88 -2.16 -11.42 -22.69
N HIS A 89 -2.57 -10.53 -21.79
CA HIS A 89 -2.84 -10.82 -20.39
C HIS A 89 -4.28 -10.43 -20.04
N SER A 90 -4.88 -11.16 -19.11
CA SER A 90 -6.30 -11.04 -18.78
C SER A 90 -6.63 -9.84 -17.91
N GLY A 91 -5.63 -9.20 -17.29
CA GLY A 91 -5.82 -8.08 -16.40
C GLY A 91 -4.61 -7.16 -16.29
N PRO A 92 -4.76 -6.00 -15.65
CA PRO A 92 -3.64 -5.07 -15.46
C PRO A 92 -2.61 -5.65 -14.48
N LEU A 93 -1.40 -5.89 -14.98
CA LEU A 93 -0.25 -6.40 -14.21
C LEU A 93 0.18 -5.46 -13.07
N ALA A 94 0.01 -4.16 -13.25
CA ALA A 94 0.36 -3.17 -12.24
C ALA A 94 -0.88 -2.43 -11.73
N ARG A 95 -1.00 -2.33 -10.40
CA ARG A 95 -2.14 -1.71 -9.70
C ARG A 95 -1.68 -0.98 -8.44
N THR A 96 -2.53 -0.13 -7.88
CA THR A 96 -2.35 0.30 -6.49
C THR A 96 -2.88 -0.78 -5.55
N PRO A 97 -2.37 -0.87 -4.28
CA PRO A 97 -2.92 -1.79 -3.28
C PRO A 97 -4.44 -1.69 -3.15
N HIS A 98 -4.99 -0.48 -3.10
CA HIS A 98 -6.44 -0.25 -3.05
C HIS A 98 -7.19 -0.75 -4.29
N SER A 99 -6.64 -0.54 -5.50
CA SER A 99 -7.25 -1.04 -6.73
C SER A 99 -7.26 -2.57 -6.79
N PHE A 100 -6.19 -3.20 -6.29
CA PHE A 100 -6.12 -4.66 -6.18
C PHE A 100 -7.13 -5.17 -5.16
N ALA A 101 -7.13 -4.61 -3.96
CA ALA A 101 -8.03 -4.99 -2.87
C ALA A 101 -9.51 -4.87 -3.29
N PHE A 102 -9.89 -3.76 -3.92
CA PHE A 102 -11.25 -3.59 -4.44
C PHE A 102 -11.63 -4.66 -5.47
N GLY A 103 -10.68 -5.06 -6.32
CA GLY A 103 -10.88 -6.17 -7.27
C GLY A 103 -11.12 -7.51 -6.57
N VAL A 104 -10.45 -7.78 -5.45
CA VAL A 104 -10.66 -8.99 -4.62
C VAL A 104 -12.06 -9.01 -4.04
N LEU A 105 -12.52 -7.91 -3.42
CA LEU A 105 -13.88 -7.83 -2.85
C LEU A 105 -14.97 -7.97 -3.93
N ARG A 106 -14.77 -7.38 -5.11
CA ARG A 106 -15.69 -7.55 -6.23
C ARG A 106 -15.79 -9.02 -6.69
N ARG A 107 -14.64 -9.72 -6.71
CA ARG A 107 -14.61 -11.16 -7.02
C ARG A 107 -15.36 -11.96 -5.97
N GLN A 108 -15.12 -11.66 -4.69
CA GLN A 108 -15.80 -12.32 -3.56
C GLN A 108 -17.32 -12.11 -3.64
N ALA A 109 -17.79 -10.88 -3.81
CA ALA A 109 -19.21 -10.57 -3.97
C ALA A 109 -19.83 -11.31 -5.15
N ALA A 110 -19.15 -11.34 -6.30
CA ALA A 110 -19.62 -12.06 -7.48
C ALA A 110 -19.72 -13.59 -7.22
N GLN A 111 -18.77 -14.18 -6.51
CA GLN A 111 -18.79 -15.60 -6.14
C GLN A 111 -19.93 -15.96 -5.19
N ARG A 112 -20.30 -15.01 -4.30
CA ARG A 112 -21.38 -15.18 -3.33
C ARG A 112 -22.75 -14.74 -3.84
N GLY A 113 -22.83 -14.18 -5.04
CA GLY A 113 -24.06 -13.58 -5.57
C GLY A 113 -24.53 -12.36 -4.78
N GLU A 114 -23.62 -11.68 -4.10
CA GLU A 114 -23.86 -10.48 -3.32
C GLU A 114 -23.77 -9.22 -4.19
N PRO A 115 -24.41 -8.09 -3.79
CA PRO A 115 -24.24 -6.82 -4.46
C PRO A 115 -22.77 -6.41 -4.54
N LEU A 116 -22.38 -5.82 -5.67
CA LEU A 116 -21.01 -5.36 -5.83
C LEU A 116 -20.68 -4.25 -4.82
N PRO A 117 -19.52 -4.33 -4.15
CA PRO A 117 -19.10 -3.30 -3.21
C PRO A 117 -18.90 -1.95 -3.92
N ARG A 118 -19.18 -0.87 -3.23
CA ARG A 118 -18.87 0.50 -3.65
C ARG A 118 -18.00 1.20 -2.62
N LEU A 119 -17.24 2.18 -3.05
CA LEU A 119 -16.46 3.01 -2.13
C LEU A 119 -17.24 4.27 -1.75
N ILE A 120 -17.17 4.62 -0.47
CA ILE A 120 -17.68 5.89 0.06
C ILE A 120 -16.77 7.01 -0.42
N SER A 121 -17.36 8.09 -0.91
CA SER A 121 -16.62 9.28 -1.32
C SER A 121 -16.35 10.22 -0.15
N GLY A 122 -15.34 11.10 -0.28
CA GLY A 122 -15.06 12.11 0.76
C GLY A 122 -16.25 13.00 1.13
N PRO A 123 -17.09 13.48 0.19
CA PRO A 123 -18.34 14.17 0.51
C PRO A 123 -19.34 13.32 1.32
N GLU A 124 -19.46 12.02 1.03
CA GLU A 124 -20.32 11.12 1.83
C GLU A 124 -19.77 10.95 3.24
N GLN A 125 -18.45 10.80 3.42
CA GLN A 125 -17.81 10.78 4.74
C GLN A 125 -18.11 12.06 5.54
N ASP A 126 -18.00 13.24 4.91
CA ASP A 126 -18.32 14.52 5.57
C ASP A 126 -19.79 14.61 5.98
N VAL A 127 -20.71 14.08 5.18
CA VAL A 127 -22.14 14.01 5.53
C VAL A 127 -22.35 13.11 6.74
N ILE A 128 -21.81 11.90 6.76
CA ILE A 128 -21.94 10.96 7.88
C ILE A 128 -21.39 11.59 9.17
N LEU A 129 -20.18 12.14 9.13
CA LEU A 129 -19.59 12.78 10.31
C LEU A 129 -20.38 14.02 10.77
N ARG A 130 -20.92 14.79 9.85
CA ARG A 130 -21.77 15.93 10.20
C ARG A 130 -23.04 15.47 10.93
N GLU A 131 -23.69 14.43 10.45
CA GLU A 131 -24.92 13.89 11.06
C GLU A 131 -24.63 13.29 12.44
N LEU A 132 -23.52 12.59 12.63
CA LEU A 132 -23.09 12.09 13.93
C LEU A 132 -22.87 13.25 14.92
N LEU A 133 -22.08 14.26 14.53
CA LEU A 133 -21.80 15.41 15.41
C LEU A 133 -23.06 16.22 15.73
N MET A 134 -23.99 16.35 14.79
CA MET A 134 -25.29 16.98 15.04
C MET A 134 -26.15 16.14 16.01
N GLY A 135 -26.14 14.82 15.88
CA GLY A 135 -26.79 13.91 16.81
C GLY A 135 -26.28 14.06 18.24
N TYR A 136 -24.96 14.11 18.41
CA TYR A 136 -24.32 14.33 19.72
C TYR A 136 -24.71 15.71 20.32
N ALA A 137 -24.82 16.75 19.49
CA ALA A 137 -25.25 18.06 19.96
C ALA A 137 -26.74 18.08 20.41
N ALA A 138 -27.58 17.26 19.76
CA ALA A 138 -29.00 17.11 20.14
C ALA A 138 -29.20 16.24 21.39
N GLU A 139 -28.36 15.18 21.54
CA GLU A 139 -28.40 14.26 22.68
C GLU A 139 -27.02 14.20 23.37
N PRO A 140 -26.69 15.16 24.24
CA PRO A 140 -25.39 15.25 24.89
C PRO A 140 -24.99 14.00 25.71
N ALA A 141 -25.97 13.21 26.16
CA ALA A 141 -25.73 11.97 26.89
C ALA A 141 -25.03 10.88 26.02
N LEU A 142 -25.18 10.94 24.70
CA LEU A 142 -24.53 10.04 23.74
C LEU A 142 -23.21 10.59 23.22
N SER A 143 -22.92 11.87 23.49
CA SER A 143 -21.72 12.53 22.99
C SER A 143 -20.47 11.97 23.63
N PRO A 144 -19.40 11.70 22.84
CA PRO A 144 -18.08 11.47 23.40
C PRO A 144 -17.66 12.63 24.32
N THR A 145 -16.84 12.33 25.32
CA THR A 145 -16.31 13.37 26.22
C THR A 145 -15.17 14.11 25.54
N TRP A 146 -15.47 15.20 24.89
CA TRP A 146 -14.50 16.08 24.26
C TRP A 146 -13.81 17.00 25.27
N PRO A 147 -12.52 17.34 25.08
CA PRO A 147 -11.89 18.42 25.82
C PRO A 147 -12.66 19.73 25.68
N GLU A 148 -12.80 20.47 26.77
CA GLU A 148 -13.53 21.76 26.80
C GLU A 148 -13.01 22.74 25.73
N ALA A 149 -11.71 22.76 25.50
CA ALA A 149 -11.05 23.60 24.48
C ALA A 149 -11.54 23.35 23.05
N LEU A 150 -12.17 22.21 22.75
CA LEU A 150 -12.70 21.87 21.44
C LEU A 150 -14.20 22.19 21.31
N GLY A 151 -14.90 22.61 22.39
CA GLY A 151 -16.34 22.78 22.40
C GLY A 151 -16.88 23.63 21.25
N GLU A 152 -16.27 24.80 21.01
CA GLU A 152 -16.68 25.69 19.91
C GLU A 152 -16.28 25.14 18.52
N ALA A 153 -15.22 24.32 18.44
CA ALA A 153 -14.72 23.78 17.18
C ALA A 153 -15.60 22.65 16.63
N LEU A 154 -16.29 21.89 17.49
CA LEU A 154 -17.05 20.68 17.12
C LEU A 154 -18.07 20.90 15.99
N ALA A 155 -18.66 22.09 15.90
CA ALA A 155 -19.64 22.45 14.88
C ALA A 155 -18.99 22.87 13.54
N THR A 156 -17.66 23.06 13.50
CA THR A 156 -16.99 23.63 12.34
C THR A 156 -16.67 22.57 11.28
N ARG A 157 -16.62 23.01 10.01
CA ARG A 157 -16.18 22.13 8.89
C ARG A 157 -14.71 21.71 9.04
N THR A 158 -13.88 22.60 9.58
CA THR A 158 -12.45 22.33 9.80
C THR A 158 -12.28 21.15 10.76
N PHE A 159 -12.97 21.20 11.91
CA PHE A 159 -12.93 20.10 12.88
C PHE A 159 -13.38 18.76 12.24
N ARG A 160 -14.45 18.74 11.46
CA ARG A 160 -14.90 17.52 10.77
C ARG A 160 -13.83 16.98 9.83
N GLY A 161 -13.11 17.86 9.11
CA GLY A 161 -12.00 17.47 8.26
C GLY A 161 -10.86 16.83 9.06
N GLU A 162 -10.44 17.47 10.15
CA GLU A 162 -9.41 16.96 11.06
C GLU A 162 -9.82 15.63 11.70
N LEU A 163 -11.07 15.53 12.16
CA LEU A 163 -11.60 14.30 12.74
C LEU A 163 -11.61 13.16 11.71
N ARG A 164 -12.13 13.42 10.50
CA ARG A 164 -12.10 12.43 9.42
C ARG A 164 -10.68 11.94 9.17
N ASP A 165 -9.73 12.86 9.03
CA ASP A 165 -8.34 12.53 8.73
C ASP A 165 -7.69 11.73 9.88
N LEU A 166 -8.05 12.00 11.12
CA LEU A 166 -7.65 11.21 12.29
C LEU A 166 -8.22 9.79 12.25
N LEU A 167 -9.53 9.63 12.02
CA LEU A 167 -10.19 8.33 11.95
C LEU A 167 -9.61 7.47 10.82
N MET A 168 -9.50 8.05 9.61
CA MET A 168 -8.93 7.33 8.45
C MET A 168 -7.48 6.93 8.70
N ARG A 169 -6.70 7.81 9.34
CA ARG A 169 -5.33 7.50 9.71
C ARG A 169 -5.24 6.38 10.74
N ALA A 170 -6.08 6.36 11.74
CA ALA A 170 -6.11 5.31 12.75
C ALA A 170 -6.31 3.94 12.07
N VAL A 171 -7.28 3.85 11.18
CA VAL A 171 -7.58 2.62 10.44
C VAL A 171 -6.44 2.21 9.49
N GLU A 172 -5.86 3.15 8.76
CA GLU A 172 -4.70 2.88 7.89
C GLU A 172 -3.48 2.38 8.66
N LEU A 173 -3.34 2.78 9.93
CA LEU A 173 -2.34 2.27 10.87
C LEU A 173 -2.71 0.93 11.52
N GLY A 174 -3.86 0.35 11.16
CA GLY A 174 -4.35 -0.91 11.72
C GLY A 174 -4.88 -0.77 13.14
N LEU A 175 -5.22 0.45 13.59
CA LEU A 175 -5.85 0.67 14.88
C LEU A 175 -7.36 0.46 14.75
N ASP A 176 -7.90 -0.38 15.60
CA ASP A 176 -9.34 -0.46 15.89
C ASP A 176 -9.74 0.57 16.96
N VAL A 177 -10.98 0.51 17.38
CA VAL A 177 -11.53 1.41 18.42
C VAL A 177 -10.73 1.32 19.71
N ASP A 178 -10.47 0.10 20.18
CA ASP A 178 -9.71 -0.15 21.41
C ASP A 178 -8.26 0.31 21.31
N GLY A 179 -7.65 0.11 20.15
CA GLY A 179 -6.29 0.56 19.84
C GLY A 179 -6.16 2.08 19.88
N LEU A 180 -7.08 2.80 19.23
CA LEU A 180 -7.10 4.27 19.24
C LEU A 180 -7.37 4.82 20.65
N GLN A 181 -8.31 4.23 21.38
CA GLN A 181 -8.62 4.60 22.76
C GLN A 181 -7.38 4.39 23.68
N SER A 182 -6.75 3.22 23.59
CA SER A 182 -5.55 2.89 24.36
C SER A 182 -4.39 3.84 24.06
N LEU A 183 -4.23 4.22 22.81
CA LEU A 183 -3.23 5.19 22.37
C LEU A 183 -3.52 6.57 22.98
N GLY A 184 -4.79 7.00 22.97
CA GLY A 184 -5.24 8.23 23.61
C GLY A 184 -4.91 8.28 25.11
N HIS A 185 -5.21 7.22 25.83
CA HIS A 185 -4.87 7.11 27.26
C HIS A 185 -3.38 7.15 27.52
N ARG A 186 -2.57 6.38 26.75
CA ARG A 186 -1.11 6.33 26.93
C ARG A 186 -0.42 7.66 26.67
N HIS A 187 -0.95 8.46 25.75
CA HIS A 187 -0.34 9.74 25.36
C HIS A 187 -1.03 10.95 25.98
N GLY A 188 -2.01 10.76 26.90
CA GLY A 188 -2.74 11.85 27.52
C GLY A 188 -3.50 12.71 26.49
N ARG A 189 -4.06 12.08 25.45
CA ARG A 189 -4.80 12.72 24.36
C ARG A 189 -6.29 12.37 24.47
N PRO A 190 -7.05 13.05 25.33
CA PRO A 190 -8.47 12.76 25.52
C PRO A 190 -9.30 12.93 24.24
N GLU A 191 -8.87 13.78 23.31
CA GLU A 191 -9.49 13.91 22.01
C GLU A 191 -9.39 12.64 21.15
N TRP A 192 -8.35 11.83 21.32
CA TRP A 192 -8.24 10.53 20.62
C TRP A 192 -9.17 9.48 21.24
N VAL A 193 -9.38 9.55 22.55
CA VAL A 193 -10.36 8.70 23.25
C VAL A 193 -11.78 9.02 22.75
N ALA A 194 -12.12 10.29 22.65
CA ALA A 194 -13.39 10.73 22.09
C ALA A 194 -13.56 10.33 20.62
N ALA A 195 -12.49 10.49 19.82
CA ALA A 195 -12.48 10.08 18.42
C ALA A 195 -12.67 8.56 18.25
N ALA A 196 -12.18 7.73 19.17
CA ALA A 196 -12.39 6.27 19.13
C ALA A 196 -13.89 5.93 19.24
N GLN A 197 -14.65 6.63 20.05
CA GLN A 197 -16.10 6.45 20.12
C GLN A 197 -16.79 6.89 18.82
N VAL A 198 -16.33 8.01 18.22
CA VAL A 198 -16.85 8.44 16.91
C VAL A 198 -16.53 7.41 15.83
N LEU A 199 -15.36 6.76 15.88
CA LEU A 199 -14.99 5.69 14.95
C LEU A 199 -15.96 4.52 15.02
N GLU A 200 -16.33 4.08 16.24
CA GLU A 200 -17.32 3.04 16.46
C GLU A 200 -18.69 3.40 15.87
N ASP A 201 -19.16 4.61 16.16
CA ASP A 201 -20.46 5.08 15.67
C ASP A 201 -20.45 5.29 14.15
N TYR A 202 -19.35 5.78 13.59
CA TYR A 202 -19.15 5.92 12.14
C TYR A 202 -19.26 4.57 11.43
N ASP A 203 -18.58 3.55 11.94
CA ASP A 203 -18.64 2.19 11.38
C ASP A 203 -20.07 1.64 11.46
N ARG A 204 -20.73 1.79 12.60
CA ARG A 204 -22.10 1.32 12.81
C ARG A 204 -23.08 1.99 11.86
N VAL A 205 -23.04 3.31 11.75
CA VAL A 205 -23.93 4.09 10.86
C VAL A 205 -23.67 3.75 9.39
N THR A 206 -22.40 3.61 9.02
CA THR A 206 -22.02 3.25 7.65
C THR A 206 -22.54 1.85 7.28
N ALA A 207 -22.36 0.87 8.16
CA ALA A 207 -22.82 -0.49 7.93
C ALA A 207 -24.35 -0.59 7.78
N LEU A 208 -25.09 0.19 8.58
CA LEU A 208 -26.57 0.21 8.56
C LEU A 208 -27.14 1.04 7.42
N GLY A 209 -26.55 2.22 7.18
CA GLY A 209 -27.10 3.20 6.22
C GLY A 209 -26.72 2.93 4.77
N SER A 210 -25.66 2.18 4.52
CA SER A 210 -25.14 1.90 3.18
C SER A 210 -24.58 0.48 3.08
N PRO A 211 -25.44 -0.55 3.11
CA PRO A 211 -24.97 -1.93 2.98
C PRO A 211 -24.13 -2.14 1.71
N GLY A 212 -22.94 -2.76 1.86
CA GLY A 212 -22.00 -2.99 0.77
C GLY A 212 -21.16 -1.76 0.38
N ALA A 213 -21.35 -0.61 1.04
CA ALA A 213 -20.44 0.51 0.93
C ALA A 213 -19.24 0.30 1.87
N LEU A 214 -18.05 0.62 1.37
CA LEU A 214 -16.79 0.50 2.08
C LEU A 214 -16.07 1.84 2.06
N ASP A 215 -15.62 2.25 3.22
CA ASP A 215 -14.68 3.36 3.28
C ASP A 215 -13.31 2.93 2.72
N PRO A 216 -12.66 3.77 1.89
CA PRO A 216 -11.34 3.43 1.36
C PRO A 216 -10.29 3.07 2.41
N ALA A 217 -10.33 3.65 3.61
CA ALA A 217 -9.36 3.36 4.65
C ALA A 217 -9.46 1.91 5.18
N TRP A 218 -10.68 1.34 5.25
CA TRP A 218 -10.91 -0.05 5.68
C TRP A 218 -10.58 -1.09 4.61
N LEU A 219 -10.45 -0.66 3.37
CA LEU A 219 -10.39 -1.57 2.22
C LEU A 219 -9.25 -2.58 2.30
N LEU A 220 -8.04 -2.14 2.66
CA LEU A 220 -6.86 -3.03 2.71
C LEU A 220 -6.96 -4.02 3.86
N GLY A 221 -7.33 -3.55 5.05
CA GLY A 221 -7.52 -4.38 6.23
C GLY A 221 -8.66 -5.40 6.05
N SER A 222 -9.79 -4.98 5.45
CA SER A 222 -10.90 -5.88 5.16
C SER A 222 -10.50 -7.02 4.23
N VAL A 223 -9.70 -6.73 3.20
CA VAL A 223 -9.22 -7.77 2.28
C VAL A 223 -8.20 -8.67 2.94
N ALA A 224 -7.26 -8.13 3.73
CA ALA A 224 -6.31 -8.95 4.49
C ALA A 224 -7.05 -9.91 5.43
N THR A 225 -8.06 -9.43 6.15
CA THR A 225 -8.93 -10.24 7.02
C THR A 225 -9.73 -11.28 6.23
N ALA A 226 -10.32 -10.89 5.09
CA ALA A 226 -11.07 -11.81 4.24
C ALA A 226 -10.18 -12.94 3.69
N LEU A 227 -8.94 -12.64 3.27
CA LEU A 227 -7.98 -13.63 2.82
C LEU A 227 -7.48 -14.55 3.95
N ALA A 228 -7.50 -14.08 5.20
CA ALA A 228 -7.15 -14.90 6.37
C ALA A 228 -8.29 -15.82 6.80
N SER A 229 -9.54 -15.39 6.70
CA SER A 229 -10.72 -16.09 7.20
C SER A 229 -11.44 -16.94 6.16
N ASP A 230 -11.30 -16.65 4.86
CA ASP A 230 -11.96 -17.35 3.76
C ASP A 230 -10.90 -18.08 2.90
N ALA A 231 -10.71 -19.38 3.19
CA ALA A 231 -9.74 -20.20 2.48
C ALA A 231 -10.05 -20.34 0.97
N GLY A 232 -11.33 -20.35 0.58
CA GLY A 232 -11.75 -20.42 -0.82
C GLY A 232 -11.39 -19.15 -1.59
N LEU A 233 -11.65 -17.99 -0.98
CA LEU A 233 -11.22 -16.70 -1.54
C LEU A 233 -9.69 -16.63 -1.65
N ALA A 234 -8.99 -16.98 -0.58
CA ALA A 234 -7.53 -16.99 -0.55
C ALA A 234 -6.94 -17.88 -1.64
N GLN A 235 -7.46 -19.10 -1.79
CA GLN A 235 -7.06 -20.00 -2.85
C GLN A 235 -7.34 -19.42 -4.24
N SER A 236 -8.54 -18.86 -4.46
CA SER A 236 -8.92 -18.24 -5.73
C SER A 236 -8.03 -17.05 -6.11
N VAL A 237 -7.59 -16.24 -5.13
CA VAL A 237 -6.71 -15.08 -5.37
C VAL A 237 -5.27 -15.49 -5.63
N ARG A 238 -4.80 -16.54 -4.95
CA ARG A 238 -3.40 -17.00 -4.99
C ARG A 238 -3.12 -18.08 -6.04
N ALA A 239 -4.16 -18.70 -6.62
CA ALA A 239 -4.04 -19.89 -7.48
C ALA A 239 -3.01 -19.70 -8.61
N ASP A 240 -3.07 -18.57 -9.29
CA ASP A 240 -2.20 -18.28 -10.42
C ASP A 240 -1.01 -17.36 -10.04
N LEU A 241 -1.00 -16.80 -8.83
CA LEU A 241 0.04 -15.84 -8.40
C LEU A 241 1.36 -16.56 -8.11
N ARG A 242 2.45 -16.06 -8.70
CA ARG A 242 3.81 -16.56 -8.49
C ARG A 242 4.79 -15.46 -8.12
N LEU A 243 4.50 -14.22 -8.47
CA LEU A 243 5.38 -13.09 -8.23
C LEU A 243 4.59 -11.87 -7.79
N VAL A 244 4.94 -11.32 -6.65
CA VAL A 244 4.47 -10.01 -6.17
C VAL A 244 5.65 -9.06 -6.12
N ILE A 245 5.54 -7.92 -6.76
CA ILE A 245 6.53 -6.84 -6.69
C ILE A 245 5.87 -5.63 -6.06
N VAL A 246 6.53 -5.02 -5.09
CA VAL A 246 6.11 -3.74 -4.51
C VAL A 246 7.12 -2.67 -4.91
N ASP A 247 6.71 -1.78 -5.80
CA ASP A 247 7.51 -0.61 -6.21
C ASP A 247 7.26 0.53 -5.22
N ASP A 248 8.32 1.26 -4.87
CA ASP A 248 8.33 2.25 -3.80
C ASP A 248 7.78 1.69 -2.46
N ALA A 249 8.31 0.55 -2.03
CA ALA A 249 7.87 -0.17 -0.84
C ALA A 249 8.01 0.63 0.48
N GLN A 250 8.80 1.71 0.50
CA GLN A 250 8.85 2.67 1.62
C GLN A 250 7.52 3.41 1.83
N GLU A 251 6.62 3.37 0.85
CA GLU A 251 5.28 3.98 0.93
C GLU A 251 4.20 3.00 1.43
N LEU A 252 4.57 1.80 1.87
CA LEU A 252 3.63 0.85 2.46
C LEU A 252 3.08 1.38 3.78
N THR A 253 1.76 1.27 3.93
CA THR A 253 1.07 1.40 5.22
C THR A 253 1.05 0.04 5.93
N PRO A 254 0.83 -0.04 7.25
CA PRO A 254 0.62 -1.31 7.96
C PRO A 254 -0.43 -2.20 7.30
N ALA A 255 -1.61 -1.65 6.98
CA ALA A 255 -2.66 -2.39 6.29
C ALA A 255 -2.23 -2.85 4.88
N GLY A 256 -1.42 -2.05 4.17
CA GLY A 256 -0.83 -2.43 2.89
C GLY A 256 0.18 -3.57 3.02
N ALA A 257 1.00 -3.54 4.06
CA ALA A 257 1.96 -4.61 4.36
C ALA A 257 1.24 -5.92 4.74
N ASP A 258 0.15 -5.85 5.52
CA ASP A 258 -0.65 -7.01 5.87
C ASP A 258 -1.33 -7.64 4.65
N LEU A 259 -1.83 -6.82 3.73
CA LEU A 259 -2.32 -7.29 2.44
C LEU A 259 -1.22 -8.04 1.67
N VAL A 260 -0.01 -7.45 1.53
CA VAL A 260 1.10 -8.09 0.83
C VAL A 260 1.48 -9.41 1.51
N ARG A 261 1.59 -9.44 2.86
CA ARG A 261 1.86 -10.68 3.61
C ARG A 261 0.81 -11.76 3.35
N SER A 262 -0.46 -11.36 3.27
CA SER A 262 -1.54 -12.30 2.99
C SER A 262 -1.48 -12.90 1.58
N LEU A 263 -0.80 -12.27 0.64
CA LEU A 263 -0.60 -12.78 -0.72
C LEU A 263 0.65 -13.67 -0.84
N CYS A 264 1.70 -13.36 -0.08
CA CYS A 264 3.01 -14.01 -0.15
C CYS A 264 3.02 -15.29 0.71
N VAL A 265 2.56 -16.38 0.12
CA VAL A 265 2.60 -17.73 0.68
C VAL A 265 3.67 -18.56 -0.05
N GLU A 266 3.90 -19.80 0.41
CA GLU A 266 4.83 -20.71 -0.26
C GLU A 266 4.52 -20.81 -1.77
N GLY A 267 5.55 -20.62 -2.60
CA GLY A 267 5.44 -20.62 -4.06
C GLY A 267 5.10 -19.27 -4.67
N VAL A 268 5.01 -18.19 -3.87
CA VAL A 268 4.86 -16.81 -4.34
C VAL A 268 6.08 -15.99 -3.91
N ASP A 269 6.89 -15.57 -4.86
CA ASP A 269 8.04 -14.72 -4.60
C ASP A 269 7.61 -13.27 -4.37
N LEU A 270 8.28 -12.61 -3.42
CA LEU A 270 8.08 -11.19 -3.12
C LEU A 270 9.35 -10.39 -3.41
N VAL A 271 9.20 -9.32 -4.18
CA VAL A 271 10.28 -8.34 -4.41
C VAL A 271 9.84 -6.97 -3.90
N LEU A 272 10.58 -6.43 -2.95
CA LEU A 272 10.38 -5.09 -2.41
C LEU A 272 11.46 -4.16 -2.98
N LEU A 273 11.04 -3.15 -3.74
CA LEU A 273 11.96 -2.13 -4.28
C LEU A 273 11.65 -0.78 -3.62
N GLY A 274 12.66 -0.10 -3.12
CA GLY A 274 12.42 1.19 -2.48
C GLY A 274 13.67 1.88 -1.97
N ASP A 275 13.42 2.99 -1.29
CA ASP A 275 14.42 3.80 -0.59
C ASP A 275 13.79 4.25 0.74
N PRO A 276 14.16 3.62 1.87
CA PRO A 276 13.56 3.93 3.15
C PRO A 276 13.83 5.37 3.63
N ASP A 277 14.85 6.04 3.08
CA ASP A 277 15.21 7.40 3.45
C ASP A 277 14.38 8.48 2.72
N VAL A 278 13.54 8.09 1.74
CA VAL A 278 12.82 9.04 0.86
C VAL A 278 11.32 8.74 0.83
N ALA A 279 10.71 8.44 1.97
CA ALA A 279 9.26 8.28 2.06
C ALA A 279 8.56 9.65 1.94
N THR A 280 7.58 9.73 1.07
CA THR A 280 6.82 10.96 0.79
C THR A 280 5.40 10.94 1.34
N GLN A 281 4.87 9.77 1.72
CA GLN A 281 3.48 9.59 2.15
C GLN A 281 3.34 9.21 3.63
N THR A 282 4.32 9.54 4.45
CA THR A 282 4.25 9.31 5.91
C THR A 282 3.05 10.01 6.55
N PHE A 283 2.63 11.15 5.99
CA PHE A 283 1.41 11.83 6.40
C PHE A 283 0.11 11.05 6.06
N ARG A 284 0.20 10.04 5.19
CA ARG A 284 -0.88 9.09 4.86
C ARG A 284 -0.67 7.69 5.46
N GLY A 285 0.17 7.56 6.49
CA GLY A 285 0.38 6.30 7.16
C GLY A 285 1.47 5.41 6.56
N ALA A 286 2.25 5.89 5.59
CA ALA A 286 3.40 5.14 5.12
C ALA A 286 4.44 5.01 6.24
N GLU A 287 4.94 3.78 6.43
CA GLU A 287 5.94 3.46 7.41
C GLU A 287 7.16 2.82 6.73
N PRO A 288 8.22 3.61 6.44
CA PRO A 288 9.38 3.14 5.68
C PRO A 288 10.06 1.91 6.27
N HIS A 289 10.01 1.75 7.60
CA HIS A 289 10.59 0.59 8.28
C HIS A 289 9.92 -0.73 7.86
N LEU A 290 8.67 -0.71 7.38
CA LEU A 290 7.98 -1.91 6.86
C LEU A 290 8.67 -2.49 5.63
N MET A 291 9.43 -1.69 4.89
CA MET A 291 10.25 -2.22 3.81
C MET A 291 11.41 -3.08 4.34
N THR A 292 11.96 -2.74 5.49
CA THR A 292 13.18 -3.34 6.04
C THR A 292 12.94 -4.36 7.14
N SER A 293 11.74 -4.41 7.72
CA SER A 293 11.40 -5.30 8.84
C SER A 293 10.10 -6.08 8.61
N GLY A 294 9.95 -7.19 9.32
CA GLY A 294 8.68 -7.95 9.33
C GLY A 294 8.47 -8.89 8.14
N TRP A 295 9.51 -9.20 7.36
CA TRP A 295 9.46 -10.17 6.26
C TRP A 295 10.36 -11.35 6.59
N GLN A 296 9.77 -12.52 6.86
CA GLN A 296 10.53 -13.72 7.19
C GLN A 296 11.26 -14.26 5.96
N GLY A 297 12.50 -14.74 6.16
CA GLY A 297 13.30 -15.36 5.09
C GLY A 297 13.84 -14.37 4.05
N ALA A 298 13.80 -13.07 4.33
CA ALA A 298 14.26 -12.09 3.37
C ALA A 298 15.77 -12.12 3.14
N THR A 299 16.15 -12.27 1.90
CA THR A 299 17.51 -12.07 1.41
C THR A 299 17.73 -10.58 1.09
N TRP A 300 18.87 -10.05 1.48
CA TRP A 300 19.27 -8.69 1.13
C TRP A 300 20.16 -8.76 -0.10
N VAL A 301 19.75 -8.16 -1.20
CA VAL A 301 20.69 -7.66 -2.19
C VAL A 301 20.89 -6.19 -1.84
N ALA A 302 21.82 -5.98 -0.94
CA ALA A 302 22.27 -4.63 -0.61
C ALA A 302 23.44 -4.30 -1.53
N ASP A 303 23.31 -3.37 -2.32
CA ASP A 303 24.07 -2.13 -2.39
C ASP A 303 23.50 -1.28 -3.51
N HIS A 304 22.87 -0.22 -3.11
CA HIS A 304 22.61 1.01 -3.87
C HIS A 304 22.75 0.83 -5.38
N LEU A 305 21.64 0.52 -6.04
CA LEU A 305 21.56 0.72 -7.49
C LEU A 305 22.18 2.09 -7.77
N ARG A 306 23.34 2.12 -8.43
CA ARG A 306 24.07 3.36 -8.67
C ARG A 306 23.31 4.19 -9.68
N ARG A 307 23.22 5.52 -9.44
CA ARG A 307 22.67 6.45 -10.41
C ARG A 307 23.43 6.33 -11.72
N ARG A 308 22.74 5.95 -12.77
CA ARG A 308 23.25 6.16 -14.13
C ARG A 308 23.15 7.66 -14.43
N HIS A 309 24.29 8.27 -14.63
CA HIS A 309 24.48 9.69 -14.98
C HIS A 309 24.07 10.72 -13.94
N LEU A 310 25.06 11.15 -13.18
CA LEU A 310 25.24 12.57 -12.91
C LEU A 310 26.70 12.83 -12.58
N VAL A 311 27.35 13.54 -13.52
CA VAL A 311 28.52 14.39 -13.29
C VAL A 311 29.75 13.69 -12.71
N ALA A 312 30.74 13.44 -13.56
CA ALA A 312 32.13 13.40 -13.14
C ALA A 312 32.41 14.63 -12.25
N GLY A 313 32.64 14.44 -10.96
CA GLY A 313 33.22 15.51 -10.18
C GLY A 313 32.66 15.79 -8.79
N LEU A 314 32.04 14.85 -8.06
CA LEU A 314 31.83 15.04 -6.62
C LEU A 314 32.14 13.73 -5.90
N HIS A 315 33.26 13.71 -5.17
CA HIS A 315 33.63 12.65 -4.28
C HIS A 315 32.62 12.54 -3.13
N SER A 316 31.79 11.49 -3.14
CA SER A 316 30.97 11.13 -2.00
C SER A 316 31.79 10.25 -1.05
N HIS A 317 32.03 10.74 0.14
CA HIS A 317 32.54 9.94 1.24
C HIS A 317 31.49 8.91 1.67
N PRO A 318 31.87 7.64 1.84
CA PRO A 318 30.97 6.67 2.45
C PRO A 318 30.80 7.01 3.94
N ARG A 319 29.59 7.25 4.37
CA ARG A 319 29.25 7.26 5.79
C ARG A 319 29.28 5.82 6.29
N ALA A 320 30.30 5.48 7.07
CA ALA A 320 30.32 4.27 7.85
C ALA A 320 29.23 4.39 8.93
N VAL A 321 28.25 3.47 8.89
CA VAL A 321 27.36 3.25 10.03
C VAL A 321 28.20 2.51 11.06
N SER A 322 28.61 3.19 12.13
CA SER A 322 29.26 2.59 13.28
C SER A 322 28.20 1.84 14.10
N ASP A 323 28.29 0.52 14.09
CA ASP A 323 27.71 -0.33 15.12
C ASP A 323 28.29 0.09 16.48
N SER A 324 27.47 0.67 17.34
CA SER A 324 27.78 0.84 18.75
C SER A 324 26.87 -0.06 19.59
N SER A 325 27.19 -1.35 19.60
CA SER A 325 26.77 -2.27 20.67
C SER A 325 28.02 -2.90 21.29
N THR A 326 28.50 -2.34 22.35
CA THR A 326 29.22 -3.07 23.43
C THR A 326 29.11 -2.27 24.70
N ALA A 327 28.33 -2.75 25.63
CA ALA A 327 28.72 -3.32 26.91
C ALA A 327 29.77 -2.52 27.68
N GLY A 328 29.41 -2.10 28.88
CA GLY A 328 30.32 -1.56 29.90
C GLY A 328 29.64 -1.49 31.24
N SER A 329 29.69 -2.60 31.94
CA SER A 329 29.47 -2.70 33.37
C SER A 329 30.57 -1.93 34.13
N ALA A 330 30.22 -1.08 35.07
CA ALA A 330 30.79 -0.91 36.41
C ALA A 330 29.91 0.04 37.20
#